data_c57e06850d18a90b188caa1c21fd126e
#
_entry.id   c57e06850d18a90b188caa1c21fd126e
#
_cell.length_a   1.000
_cell.length_b   1.000
_cell.length_c   1.000
_cell.angle_alpha   90.00
_cell.angle_beta   90.00
_cell.angle_gamma   90.00
#
_symmetry.space_group_name_H-M   'P 1'
#
loop_
_entity.id
_entity.type
_entity.pdbx_description
1 polymer ?
#
loop_
_entity_poly.entity_id
_entity_poly.type
_entity_poly.pdbx_seq_one_letter_code
_entity_poly.pdbx_strand_id
1 'polypeptide(L)'
;MIRPAGPNDVRFLSDMLRHAYYWHVGEDPDLPVARYVTGWGRPGDAGLIAAETAGPVGAAWYRLFPEEEAGFGFVDEATPELTVAVVPSRRGEGAGAALLEALLARAREDGYAAVSLSAEKGQTGFYEKFGFEPVGETGNAVTMLARL
;
A
#
# COMPACT_ATOMS: atom_id res chain seq x y z
N MET A 1 7.59 -16.90 -1.67
CA MET A 1 6.22 -17.27 -2.03
C MET A 1 5.26 -16.13 -1.66
N ILE A 2 4.31 -15.83 -2.53
CA ILE A 2 3.30 -14.81 -2.29
C ILE A 2 1.95 -15.50 -2.08
N ARG A 3 1.24 -15.12 -1.03
CA ARG A 3 -0.09 -15.68 -0.69
C ARG A 3 -1.05 -14.57 -0.29
N PRO A 4 -2.38 -14.80 -0.39
CA PRO A 4 -3.35 -13.82 0.09
C PRO A 4 -3.21 -13.56 1.59
N ALA A 5 -3.44 -12.32 2.00
CA ALA A 5 -3.50 -11.96 3.41
C ALA A 5 -4.84 -12.38 4.00
N GLY A 6 -4.80 -12.95 5.20
CA GLY A 6 -5.98 -13.38 5.93
C GLY A 6 -6.09 -12.71 7.30
N PRO A 7 -7.11 -13.12 8.10
CA PRO A 7 -7.33 -12.51 9.42
C PRO A 7 -6.13 -12.67 10.37
N ASN A 8 -5.34 -13.71 10.20
CA ASN A 8 -4.17 -13.94 11.04
C ASN A 8 -2.96 -13.09 10.67
N ASP A 9 -3.06 -12.32 9.60
CA ASP A 9 -1.96 -11.48 9.12
C ASP A 9 -2.07 -10.02 9.57
N VAL A 10 -3.14 -9.64 10.29
CA VAL A 10 -3.39 -8.25 10.68
C VAL A 10 -2.24 -7.66 11.46
N ARG A 11 -1.65 -8.42 12.37
CA ARG A 11 -0.52 -7.96 13.15
C ARG A 11 0.68 -7.64 12.27
N PHE A 12 0.95 -8.50 11.29
CA PHE A 12 2.05 -8.27 10.36
C PHE A 12 1.78 -7.04 9.49
N LEU A 13 0.55 -6.87 9.00
CA LEU A 13 0.19 -5.67 8.24
C LEU A 13 0.40 -4.42 9.08
N SER A 14 0.01 -4.44 10.35
CA SER A 14 0.21 -3.33 11.28
C SER A 14 1.70 -3.03 11.48
N ASP A 15 2.53 -4.07 11.57
CA ASP A 15 3.98 -3.88 11.70
C ASP A 15 4.57 -3.27 10.42
N MET A 16 4.04 -3.63 9.26
CA MET A 16 4.50 -3.10 7.98
C MET A 16 4.19 -1.61 7.81
N LEU A 17 3.16 -1.10 8.50
CA LEU A 17 2.84 0.33 8.45
C LEU A 17 4.01 1.21 8.86
N ARG A 18 4.78 0.80 9.87
CA ARG A 18 5.95 1.56 10.32
C ARG A 18 7.01 1.64 9.24
N HIS A 19 7.16 0.60 8.45
CA HIS A 19 8.13 0.57 7.35
C HIS A 19 7.63 1.33 6.13
N ALA A 20 6.31 1.35 5.92
CA ALA A 20 5.72 2.04 4.77
C ALA A 20 5.62 3.55 4.96
N TYR A 21 5.33 4.01 6.19
CA TYR A 21 4.98 5.41 6.45
C TYR A 21 5.82 6.09 7.52
N TYR A 22 7.03 5.60 7.80
CA TYR A 22 7.91 6.22 8.81
C TYR A 22 8.18 7.70 8.51
N TRP A 23 8.16 8.08 7.25
CA TRP A 23 8.43 9.44 6.80
C TRP A 23 7.22 10.38 6.97
N HIS A 24 6.04 9.83 7.33
CA HIS A 24 4.86 10.62 7.66
C HIS A 24 4.79 10.97 9.14
N VAL A 25 5.64 10.40 9.97
CA VAL A 25 5.59 10.61 11.44
C VAL A 25 5.78 12.10 11.75
N GLY A 26 4.77 12.70 12.39
CA GLY A 26 4.79 14.11 12.78
C GLY A 26 4.34 15.09 11.71
N GLU A 27 4.10 14.65 10.47
CA GLU A 27 3.65 15.53 9.40
C GLU A 27 2.14 15.71 9.36
N ASP A 28 1.39 14.68 9.77
CA ASP A 28 -0.07 14.74 9.77
C ASP A 28 -0.62 14.00 10.99
N PRO A 29 -0.74 14.68 12.14
CA PRO A 29 -1.26 14.05 13.35
C PRO A 29 -2.76 13.71 13.25
N ASP A 30 -3.48 14.30 12.30
CA ASP A 30 -4.91 14.08 12.15
C ASP A 30 -5.25 12.84 11.33
N LEU A 31 -4.25 12.23 10.67
CA LEU A 31 -4.47 11.02 9.90
C LEU A 31 -3.69 9.87 10.56
N PRO A 32 -4.35 9.05 11.39
CA PRO A 32 -3.67 7.93 12.03
C PRO A 32 -3.29 6.88 10.98
N VAL A 33 -2.02 6.49 10.97
CA VAL A 33 -1.48 5.48 10.04
C VAL A 33 -2.24 4.16 10.18
N ALA A 34 -2.72 3.83 11.38
CA ALA A 34 -3.51 2.62 11.64
C ALA A 34 -4.76 2.53 10.76
N ARG A 35 -5.24 3.65 10.21
CA ARG A 35 -6.40 3.67 9.31
C ARG A 35 -6.25 2.72 8.12
N TYR A 36 -5.03 2.45 7.72
CA TYR A 36 -4.76 1.54 6.61
C TYR A 36 -5.03 0.08 6.92
N VAL A 37 -5.19 -0.28 8.20
CA VAL A 37 -5.37 -1.67 8.63
C VAL A 37 -6.54 -1.86 9.58
N THR A 38 -6.94 -0.82 10.33
CA THR A 38 -8.02 -0.93 11.33
C THR A 38 -9.27 -1.55 10.73
N GLY A 39 -9.80 -2.58 11.39
CA GLY A 39 -10.98 -3.28 10.92
C GLY A 39 -10.73 -4.12 9.66
N TRP A 40 -9.53 -4.62 9.48
CA TRP A 40 -9.17 -5.42 8.29
C TRP A 40 -10.23 -6.48 7.99
N GLY A 41 -10.56 -6.60 6.71
CA GLY A 41 -11.63 -7.48 6.25
C GLY A 41 -12.87 -6.72 5.79
N ARG A 42 -12.79 -5.39 5.70
CA ARG A 42 -13.89 -4.58 5.16
C ARG A 42 -14.09 -4.90 3.67
N PRO A 43 -15.32 -4.69 3.14
CA PRO A 43 -15.54 -4.85 1.70
C PRO A 43 -14.52 -4.05 0.90
N GLY A 44 -13.91 -4.69 -0.09
CA GLY A 44 -12.89 -4.07 -0.93
C GLY A 44 -11.45 -4.24 -0.43
N ASP A 45 -11.24 -4.69 0.81
CA ASP A 45 -9.90 -4.97 1.31
C ASP A 45 -9.31 -6.17 0.55
N ALA A 46 -8.07 -6.03 0.09
CA ALA A 46 -7.33 -7.13 -0.49
C ALA A 46 -5.84 -6.95 -0.21
N GLY A 47 -5.18 -8.04 0.12
CA GLY A 47 -3.77 -7.99 0.44
C GLY A 47 -3.04 -9.27 0.12
N LEU A 48 -1.73 -9.14 -0.01
CA LEU A 48 -0.81 -10.23 -0.33
C LEU A 48 0.37 -10.19 0.65
N ILE A 49 0.83 -11.37 1.02
CA ILE A 49 1.97 -11.53 1.93
C ILE A 49 3.08 -12.25 1.16
N ALA A 50 4.28 -11.71 1.21
CA ALA A 50 5.48 -12.43 0.76
C ALA A 50 6.07 -13.14 1.98
N ALA A 51 6.24 -14.45 1.88
CA ALA A 51 6.69 -15.27 2.99
C ALA A 51 7.87 -16.15 2.56
N GLU A 52 8.81 -16.32 3.48
CA GLU A 52 9.90 -17.30 3.40
C GLU A 52 9.64 -18.39 4.45
N THR A 53 10.52 -19.40 4.50
CA THR A 53 10.40 -20.47 5.48
C THR A 53 10.35 -19.96 6.92
N ALA A 54 11.11 -18.91 7.21
CA ALA A 54 11.18 -18.32 8.55
C ALA A 54 9.97 -17.43 8.90
N GLY A 55 9.13 -17.06 7.92
CA GLY A 55 7.96 -16.24 8.16
C GLY A 55 7.77 -15.16 7.12
N PRO A 56 6.80 -14.25 7.34
CA PRO A 56 6.50 -13.18 6.39
C PRO A 56 7.61 -12.13 6.34
N VAL A 57 7.91 -11.64 5.14
CA VAL A 57 8.99 -10.65 4.90
C VAL A 57 8.48 -9.38 4.24
N GLY A 58 7.25 -9.37 3.74
CA GLY A 58 6.68 -8.19 3.13
C GLY A 58 5.20 -8.33 2.90
N ALA A 59 4.55 -7.22 2.61
CA ALA A 59 3.12 -7.18 2.34
C ALA A 59 2.78 -6.05 1.38
N ALA A 60 1.71 -6.25 0.61
CA ALA A 60 1.10 -5.21 -0.19
C ALA A 60 -0.40 -5.39 -0.09
N TRP A 61 -1.12 -4.29 0.13
CA TRP A 61 -2.57 -4.36 0.24
C TRP A 61 -3.19 -3.07 -0.23
N TYR A 62 -4.49 -3.11 -0.54
CA TYR A 62 -5.25 -1.90 -0.82
C TYR A 62 -6.56 -1.91 -0.06
N ARG A 63 -7.11 -0.72 0.08
CA ARG A 63 -8.34 -0.47 0.81
C ARG A 63 -9.06 0.72 0.20
N LEU A 64 -10.38 0.63 0.15
CA LEU A 64 -11.22 1.76 -0.20
C LEU A 64 -11.43 2.63 1.04
N PHE A 65 -11.32 3.94 0.87
CA PHE A 65 -11.55 4.91 1.94
C PHE A 65 -12.73 5.79 1.61
N PRO A 66 -13.61 6.11 2.58
CA PRO A 66 -14.55 7.19 2.40
C PRO A 66 -13.85 8.53 2.46
N GLU A 67 -14.39 9.54 1.80
CA GLU A 67 -13.77 10.86 1.73
C GLU A 67 -13.47 11.45 3.11
N GLU A 68 -14.36 11.25 4.08
CA GLU A 68 -14.20 11.75 5.45
C GLU A 68 -13.12 11.00 6.24
N GLU A 69 -12.65 9.88 5.75
CA GLU A 69 -11.56 9.11 6.36
C GLU A 69 -10.48 8.78 5.33
N ALA A 70 -10.17 9.73 4.47
CA ALA A 70 -9.21 9.55 3.38
C ALA A 70 -7.82 9.18 3.90
N GLY A 71 -7.11 8.34 3.14
CA GLY A 71 -5.71 8.06 3.37
C GLY A 71 -4.83 9.18 2.80
N PHE A 72 -3.51 9.05 2.96
CA PHE A 72 -2.55 10.06 2.48
C PHE A 72 -2.58 10.23 0.96
N GLY A 73 -2.84 9.15 0.23
CA GLY A 73 -2.87 9.15 -1.24
C GLY A 73 -4.27 9.01 -1.81
N PHE A 74 -5.27 9.46 -1.08
CA PHE A 74 -6.67 9.38 -1.51
C PHE A 74 -6.91 10.20 -2.77
N VAL A 75 -7.63 9.61 -3.72
CA VAL A 75 -8.04 10.28 -4.96
C VAL A 75 -9.56 10.40 -5.02
N ASP A 76 -10.27 9.27 -4.86
CA ASP A 76 -11.72 9.24 -4.75
C ASP A 76 -12.17 7.93 -4.10
N GLU A 77 -13.47 7.82 -3.80
CA GLU A 77 -13.99 6.66 -3.07
C GLU A 77 -14.05 5.37 -3.88
N ALA A 78 -13.92 5.46 -5.20
CA ALA A 78 -13.93 4.29 -6.08
C ALA A 78 -12.53 3.76 -6.38
N THR A 79 -11.50 4.49 -5.98
CA THR A 79 -10.10 4.14 -6.25
C THR A 79 -9.44 3.66 -4.97
N PRO A 80 -9.12 2.37 -4.85
CA PRO A 80 -8.45 1.90 -3.65
C PRO A 80 -7.04 2.46 -3.57
N GLU A 81 -6.60 2.73 -2.34
CA GLU A 81 -5.23 3.17 -2.08
C GLU A 81 -4.42 2.00 -1.59
N LEU A 82 -3.25 1.79 -2.17
CA LEU A 82 -2.38 0.67 -1.82
C LEU A 82 -1.22 1.08 -0.93
N THR A 83 -0.73 0.09 -0.20
CA THR A 83 0.47 0.18 0.65
C THR A 83 1.34 -1.02 0.30
N VAL A 84 2.64 -0.81 0.21
CA VAL A 84 3.60 -1.89 0.03
C VAL A 84 4.79 -1.67 0.96
N ALA A 85 5.23 -2.72 1.63
CA ALA A 85 6.39 -2.65 2.50
C ALA A 85 7.09 -4.00 2.61
N VAL A 86 8.40 -3.96 2.75
CA VAL A 86 9.25 -5.14 2.94
C VAL A 86 10.11 -4.89 4.17
N VAL A 87 10.31 -5.93 4.98
CA VAL A 87 11.17 -5.80 6.16
C VAL A 87 12.58 -5.36 5.73
N PRO A 88 13.26 -4.52 6.54
CA PRO A 88 14.54 -3.94 6.12
C PRO A 88 15.60 -4.94 5.67
N SER A 89 15.67 -6.11 6.33
CA SER A 89 16.66 -7.14 6.01
C SER A 89 16.44 -7.82 4.66
N ARG A 90 15.28 -7.62 4.03
CA ARG A 90 14.93 -8.24 2.75
C ARG A 90 14.74 -7.23 1.62
N ARG A 91 15.04 -5.97 1.86
CA ARG A 91 14.95 -4.94 0.83
C ARG A 91 16.02 -5.14 -0.22
N GLY A 92 15.70 -4.74 -1.47
CA GLY A 92 16.63 -4.87 -2.59
C GLY A 92 16.66 -6.25 -3.23
N GLU A 93 15.81 -7.18 -2.79
CA GLU A 93 15.77 -8.55 -3.31
C GLU A 93 14.58 -8.82 -4.23
N GLY A 94 13.82 -7.77 -4.58
CA GLY A 94 12.71 -7.87 -5.54
C GLY A 94 11.35 -8.23 -4.95
N ALA A 95 11.25 -8.41 -3.63
CA ALA A 95 9.97 -8.77 -2.99
C ALA A 95 8.91 -7.67 -3.16
N GLY A 96 9.31 -6.41 -3.01
CA GLY A 96 8.38 -5.29 -3.19
C GLY A 96 7.83 -5.20 -4.60
N ALA A 97 8.68 -5.40 -5.60
CA ALA A 97 8.26 -5.39 -7.00
C ALA A 97 7.29 -6.55 -7.30
N ALA A 98 7.61 -7.75 -6.81
CA ALA A 98 6.76 -8.92 -7.01
C ALA A 98 5.40 -8.74 -6.32
N LEU A 99 5.38 -8.20 -5.11
CA LEU A 99 4.15 -7.91 -4.38
C LEU A 99 3.29 -6.88 -5.11
N LEU A 100 3.90 -5.79 -5.57
CA LEU A 100 3.19 -4.73 -6.27
C LEU A 100 2.59 -5.25 -7.58
N GLU A 101 3.38 -5.99 -8.35
CA GLU A 101 2.91 -6.57 -9.60
C GLU A 101 1.71 -7.49 -9.38
N ALA A 102 1.79 -8.37 -8.37
CA ALA A 102 0.71 -9.30 -8.05
C ALA A 102 -0.54 -8.55 -7.54
N LEU A 103 -0.34 -7.49 -6.75
CA LEU A 103 -1.47 -6.71 -6.24
C LEU A 103 -2.18 -5.95 -7.36
N LEU A 104 -1.44 -5.41 -8.32
CA LEU A 104 -2.04 -4.74 -9.48
C LEU A 104 -2.86 -5.73 -10.31
N ALA A 105 -2.37 -6.97 -10.48
CA ALA A 105 -3.13 -8.01 -11.16
C ALA A 105 -4.43 -8.31 -10.40
N ARG A 106 -4.38 -8.36 -9.07
CA ARG A 106 -5.56 -8.59 -8.24
C ARG A 106 -6.57 -7.45 -8.39
N ALA A 107 -6.09 -6.21 -8.44
CA ALA A 107 -6.98 -5.06 -8.60
C ALA A 107 -7.70 -5.08 -9.95
N ARG A 108 -7.00 -5.53 -11.00
CA ARG A 108 -7.64 -5.72 -12.32
C ARG A 108 -8.72 -6.78 -12.26
N GLU A 109 -8.44 -7.90 -11.61
CA GLU A 109 -9.42 -8.98 -11.42
C GLU A 109 -10.64 -8.50 -10.63
N ASP A 110 -10.41 -7.65 -9.63
CA ASP A 110 -11.50 -7.09 -8.81
C ASP A 110 -12.30 -6.01 -9.55
N GLY A 111 -11.86 -5.62 -10.76
CA GLY A 111 -12.60 -4.69 -11.62
C GLY A 111 -12.35 -3.22 -11.35
N TYR A 112 -11.31 -2.86 -10.61
CA TYR A 112 -11.00 -1.45 -10.37
C TYR A 112 -10.40 -0.80 -11.61
N ALA A 113 -10.77 0.45 -11.86
CA ALA A 113 -10.27 1.22 -13.00
C ALA A 113 -8.88 1.79 -12.75
N ALA A 114 -8.53 2.01 -11.48
CA ALA A 114 -7.27 2.62 -11.07
C ALA A 114 -6.96 2.29 -9.61
N VAL A 115 -5.70 2.47 -9.23
CA VAL A 115 -5.27 2.41 -7.83
C VAL A 115 -4.38 3.60 -7.53
N SER A 116 -4.36 4.05 -6.29
CA SER A 116 -3.52 5.16 -5.85
C SER A 116 -2.58 4.76 -4.73
N LEU A 117 -1.60 5.59 -4.47
CA LEU A 117 -0.71 5.45 -3.33
C LEU A 117 -0.12 6.80 -2.92
N SER A 118 0.47 6.85 -1.74
CA SER A 118 1.26 7.98 -1.28
C SER A 118 2.71 7.54 -1.19
N ALA A 119 3.58 8.24 -1.93
CA ALA A 119 5.01 7.95 -1.96
C ALA A 119 5.79 9.10 -1.34
N GLU A 120 6.93 8.79 -0.74
CA GLU A 120 7.86 9.79 -0.27
C GLU A 120 8.48 10.50 -1.48
N LYS A 121 8.59 11.82 -1.43
CA LYS A 121 9.23 12.60 -2.47
C LYS A 121 10.66 12.10 -2.66
N GLY A 122 11.02 11.78 -3.89
CA GLY A 122 12.31 11.19 -4.21
C GLY A 122 12.27 9.67 -4.35
N GLN A 123 11.17 9.02 -3.95
CA GLN A 123 11.00 7.57 -4.07
C GLN A 123 9.98 7.17 -5.14
N THR A 124 9.55 8.12 -5.97
CA THR A 124 8.52 7.88 -6.99
C THR A 124 9.01 6.98 -8.13
N GLY A 125 10.33 6.93 -8.39
CA GLY A 125 10.88 6.16 -9.50
C GLY A 125 10.54 4.69 -9.48
N PHE A 126 10.49 4.09 -8.29
CA PHE A 126 10.10 2.69 -8.16
C PHE A 126 8.68 2.45 -8.69
N TYR A 127 7.75 3.34 -8.31
CA TYR A 127 6.35 3.20 -8.69
C TYR A 127 6.10 3.55 -10.16
N GLU A 128 6.88 4.47 -10.71
CA GLU A 128 6.75 4.86 -12.12
C GLU A 128 6.96 3.68 -13.06
N LYS A 129 7.81 2.72 -12.67
CA LYS A 129 8.04 1.50 -13.45
C LYS A 129 6.79 0.63 -13.58
N PHE A 130 5.81 0.82 -12.70
CA PHE A 130 4.57 0.05 -12.69
C PHE A 130 3.38 0.84 -13.25
N GLY A 131 3.64 1.99 -13.87
CA GLY A 131 2.61 2.78 -14.51
C GLY A 131 1.98 3.84 -13.62
N PHE A 132 2.55 4.09 -12.44
CA PHE A 132 2.07 5.16 -11.56
C PHE A 132 2.58 6.51 -12.03
N GLU A 133 1.69 7.50 -12.02
CA GLU A 133 2.00 8.89 -12.37
C GLU A 133 1.66 9.81 -11.19
N PRO A 134 2.48 10.84 -10.92
CA PRO A 134 2.15 11.82 -9.88
C PRO A 134 0.88 12.58 -10.25
N VAL A 135 -0.04 12.72 -9.30
CA VAL A 135 -1.27 13.48 -9.47
C VAL A 135 -1.44 14.58 -8.42
N GLY A 136 -0.57 14.63 -7.42
CA GLY A 136 -0.60 15.66 -6.40
C GLY A 136 0.59 15.60 -5.48
N GLU A 137 0.87 16.69 -4.78
CA GLU A 137 1.93 16.77 -3.76
C GLU A 137 1.42 17.51 -2.54
N THR A 138 1.83 17.04 -1.36
CA THR A 138 1.57 17.74 -0.10
C THR A 138 2.78 17.52 0.80
N GLY A 139 3.55 18.58 1.07
CA GLY A 139 4.78 18.46 1.84
C GLY A 139 5.75 17.48 1.20
N ASN A 140 6.14 16.42 1.92
CA ASN A 140 7.04 15.40 1.44
C ASN A 140 6.32 14.21 0.78
N ALA A 141 5.00 14.30 0.60
CA ALA A 141 4.18 13.23 0.06
C ALA A 141 3.79 13.52 -1.39
N VAL A 142 3.90 12.50 -2.25
CA VAL A 142 3.45 12.55 -3.64
C VAL A 142 2.33 11.54 -3.79
N THR A 143 1.14 11.99 -4.19
CA THR A 143 0.05 11.09 -4.51
C THR A 143 0.24 10.59 -5.94
N MET A 144 0.23 9.30 -6.13
CA MET A 144 0.42 8.68 -7.44
C MET A 144 -0.78 7.82 -7.81
N LEU A 145 -1.05 7.71 -9.11
CA LEU A 145 -2.19 6.98 -9.64
C LEU A 145 -1.72 6.09 -10.79
N ALA A 146 -2.17 4.84 -10.79
CA ALA A 146 -2.00 3.94 -11.93
C ALA A 146 -3.37 3.55 -12.47
N ARG A 147 -3.57 3.70 -13.76
CA ARG A 147 -4.78 3.24 -14.44
C ARG A 147 -4.59 1.77 -14.82
N LEU A 148 -5.62 0.99 -14.59
CA LEU A 148 -5.57 -0.47 -14.79
C LEU A 148 -6.18 -0.92 -16.12
#